data_5184394c462c5abc54d4681a9b258ea0
#
_entry.id   5184394c462c5abc54d4681a9b258ea0
#
_cell.length_a   1.000
_cell.length_b   1.000
_cell.length_c   1.000
_cell.angle_alpha   90.00
_cell.angle_beta   90.00
_cell.angle_gamma   90.00
#
_symmetry.space_group_name_H-M   'P 1'
#
loop_
_entity.id
_entity.type
_entity.pdbx_description
1 polymer ?
#
loop_
_entity_poly.entity_id
_entity_poly.type
_entity_poly.pdbx_seq_one_letter_code
_entity_poly.pdbx_strand_id
1 'polypeptide(L)'
;MKAGALRERITIQREVKQTTAANQQIGAWEDVCTIWAQARCPSSDLQDGDGFNVHTTVWKFYIRRRDDIRAGMRVKWKGRTFQLQGDPVDWAQERNGLTLITTEVV
;
A
#
# COMPACT_ATOMS: atom_id res chain seq x y z
N MET A 1 14.69 7.34 -9.60
CA MET A 1 14.91 7.05 -8.17
C MET A 1 16.25 6.40 -7.98
N LYS A 2 16.98 6.89 -7.02
CA LYS A 2 18.25 6.27 -6.65
C LYS A 2 17.98 5.11 -5.73
N ALA A 3 18.69 4.02 -5.93
CA ALA A 3 18.50 2.82 -5.09
C ALA A 3 18.63 3.11 -3.59
N GLY A 4 19.47 4.09 -3.23
CA GLY A 4 19.65 4.48 -1.83
C GLY A 4 18.43 5.12 -1.18
N ALA A 5 17.42 5.52 -1.95
CA ALA A 5 16.19 6.06 -1.39
C ALA A 5 15.23 4.97 -0.92
N LEU A 6 15.44 3.73 -1.33
CA LEU A 6 14.59 2.60 -0.93
C LEU A 6 15.15 2.01 0.36
N ARG A 7 14.75 2.58 1.48
CA ARG A 7 15.32 2.24 2.78
C ARG A 7 14.36 1.45 3.68
N GLU A 8 13.08 1.43 3.33
CA GLU A 8 12.08 0.79 4.16
C GLU A 8 11.69 -0.55 3.59
N ARG A 9 11.55 -1.53 4.46
CA ARG A 9 11.15 -2.87 4.05
C ARG A 9 9.66 -3.04 4.27
N ILE A 10 8.94 -3.33 3.20
CA ILE A 10 7.49 -3.51 3.27
C ILE A 10 7.12 -4.90 2.75
N THR A 11 6.01 -5.42 3.25
CA THR A 11 5.44 -6.67 2.78
C THR A 11 4.11 -6.38 2.10
N ILE A 12 3.97 -6.84 0.87
CA ILE A 12 2.72 -6.72 0.12
C ILE A 12 1.93 -7.98 0.32
N GLN A 13 0.65 -7.84 0.64
CA GLN A 13 -0.25 -8.95 0.87
C GLN A 13 -1.45 -8.85 -0.04
N ARG A 14 -1.98 -9.99 -0.44
CA ARG A 14 -3.21 -10.08 -1.22
C ARG A 14 -4.26 -10.84 -0.43
N GLU A 15 -5.52 -10.55 -0.70
CA GLU A 15 -6.62 -11.27 -0.09
C GLU A 15 -6.87 -12.56 -0.85
N VAL A 16 -6.96 -13.66 -0.12
CA VAL A 16 -7.37 -14.95 -0.67
C VAL A 16 -8.59 -15.42 0.08
N LYS A 17 -9.58 -15.92 -0.64
CA LYS A 17 -10.77 -16.47 -0.03
C LYS A 17 -10.55 -17.95 0.24
N GLN A 18 -10.68 -18.33 1.50
CA GLN A 18 -10.59 -19.73 1.90
C GLN A 18 -11.97 -20.25 2.27
N THR A 19 -12.29 -21.44 1.81
CA THR A 19 -13.52 -22.10 2.17
C THR A 19 -13.25 -22.98 3.38
N THR A 20 -14.02 -22.77 4.46
CA THR A 20 -13.91 -23.59 5.65
C THR A 20 -14.67 -24.90 5.47
N ALA A 21 -14.49 -25.82 6.41
CA ALA A 21 -15.23 -27.09 6.41
C ALA A 21 -16.76 -26.88 6.51
N ALA A 22 -17.21 -25.71 6.95
CA ALA A 22 -18.63 -25.35 7.03
C ALA A 22 -19.11 -24.60 5.79
N ASN A 23 -18.37 -24.62 4.70
CA ASN A 23 -18.67 -23.88 3.45
C ASN A 23 -18.74 -22.36 3.64
N GLN A 24 -18.10 -21.84 4.65
CA GLN A 24 -17.99 -20.39 4.84
C GLN A 24 -16.72 -19.90 4.18
N GLN A 25 -16.86 -18.83 3.41
CA GLN A 25 -15.70 -18.17 2.81
C GLN A 25 -15.12 -17.19 3.82
N ILE A 26 -13.89 -17.44 4.21
CA ILE A 26 -13.16 -16.54 5.09
C ILE A 26 -12.10 -15.83 4.27
N GLY A 27 -12.05 -14.50 4.37
CA GLY A 27 -10.96 -13.73 3.79
C GLY A 27 -9.68 -13.95 4.60
N ALA A 28 -8.62 -14.31 3.92
CA ALA A 28 -7.30 -14.45 4.51
C ALA A 28 -6.33 -13.62 3.70
N TRP A 29 -5.22 -13.21 4.33
CA TRP A 29 -4.19 -12.44 3.64
C TRP A 29 -2.95 -13.29 3.46
N GLU A 30 -2.41 -13.23 2.26
CA GLU A 30 -1.24 -14.01 1.88
C GLU A 30 -0.12 -13.05 1.47
N ASP A 31 1.10 -13.31 1.93
CA ASP A 31 2.25 -12.51 1.54
C ASP A 31 2.57 -12.75 0.07
N VAL A 32 2.58 -11.67 -0.70
CA VAL A 32 2.98 -11.72 -2.11
C VAL A 32 4.49 -11.57 -2.21
N CYS A 33 5.02 -10.54 -1.55
CA CYS A 33 6.45 -10.26 -1.59
C CYS A 33 6.84 -9.32 -0.46
N THR A 34 8.12 -9.34 -0.14
CA THR A 34 8.73 -8.36 0.76
C THR A 34 9.80 -7.63 -0.03
N ILE A 35 9.68 -6.31 -0.11
CA ILE A 35 10.52 -5.50 -0.98
C ILE A 35 10.95 -4.22 -0.28
N TRP A 36 11.95 -3.58 -0.84
CA TRP A 36 12.40 -2.28 -0.37
C TRP A 36 11.55 -1.18 -0.99
N ALA A 37 11.25 -0.17 -0.18
CA ALA A 37 10.43 0.95 -0.60
C ALA A 37 10.90 2.24 0.05
N GLN A 38 10.49 3.36 -0.51
CA GLN A 38 10.58 4.65 0.13
C GLN A 38 9.19 5.01 0.62
N ALA A 39 9.04 5.19 1.93
CA ALA A 39 7.76 5.58 2.52
C ALA A 39 7.71 7.10 2.63
N ARG A 40 6.64 7.68 2.13
CA ARG A 40 6.38 9.11 2.26
C ARG A 40 4.96 9.36 2.70
N CYS A 41 4.83 10.11 3.77
CA CYS A 41 3.57 10.70 4.17
C CYS A 41 3.60 12.15 3.70
N PRO A 42 2.96 12.47 2.58
CA PRO A 42 2.84 13.87 2.22
C PRO A 42 2.06 14.54 3.33
N SER A 43 2.56 15.67 3.78
CA SER A 43 2.05 16.44 4.90
C SER A 43 0.56 16.19 5.16
N SER A 44 0.23 15.97 6.42
CA SER A 44 -1.15 15.83 6.83
C SER A 44 -1.91 17.09 6.46
N ASP A 45 -2.34 17.15 5.22
CA ASP A 45 -3.24 18.21 4.83
C ASP A 45 -4.58 17.93 5.47
N LEU A 46 -4.80 18.64 6.55
CA LEU A 46 -6.12 18.79 7.07
C LEU A 46 -6.95 19.45 5.99
N GLN A 47 -7.71 18.66 5.32
CA GLN A 47 -8.72 19.21 4.43
C GLN A 47 -9.84 19.75 5.29
N ASP A 48 -9.72 21.00 5.61
CA ASP A 48 -10.65 21.69 6.45
C ASP A 48 -11.88 22.17 5.72
N GLY A 49 -12.28 21.53 4.67
CA GLY A 49 -13.36 22.06 3.88
C GLY A 49 -14.70 22.09 4.59
N ASP A 50 -14.99 21.15 5.48
CA ASP A 50 -16.36 20.93 5.92
C ASP A 50 -16.55 20.79 7.41
N GLY A 51 -15.59 21.18 8.20
CA GLY A 51 -15.70 20.99 9.63
C GLY A 51 -15.70 19.52 10.06
N PHE A 52 -15.51 18.62 9.15
CA PHE A 52 -15.34 17.21 9.46
C PHE A 52 -13.86 16.91 9.52
N ASN A 53 -13.40 16.59 10.71
CA ASN A 53 -12.04 16.15 10.89
C ASN A 53 -11.87 14.73 10.42
N VAL A 54 -11.99 14.50 9.13
CA VAL A 54 -11.66 13.19 8.59
C VAL A 54 -10.17 13.17 8.38
N HIS A 55 -9.46 12.62 9.32
CA HIS A 55 -8.03 12.45 9.22
C HIS A 55 -7.75 11.19 8.41
N THR A 56 -7.79 11.32 7.09
CA THR A 56 -7.33 10.24 6.24
C THR A 56 -5.88 10.53 5.90
N THR A 57 -4.99 9.78 6.51
CA THR A 57 -3.57 9.93 6.23
C THR A 57 -3.24 9.07 5.02
N VAL A 58 -2.83 9.74 3.96
CA VAL A 58 -2.40 9.06 2.74
C VAL A 58 -0.90 8.84 2.80
N TRP A 59 -0.48 7.61 2.60
CA TRP A 59 0.92 7.24 2.53
C TRP A 59 1.26 6.81 1.13
N LYS A 60 2.39 7.26 0.61
CA LYS A 60 2.89 6.85 -0.68
C LYS A 60 4.14 6.01 -0.48
N PHE A 61 4.16 4.85 -1.10
CA PHE A 61 5.31 3.97 -1.09
C PHE A 61 5.86 3.90 -2.51
N TYR A 62 7.11 4.27 -2.66
CA TYR A 62 7.79 4.21 -3.95
C TYR A 62 8.59 2.92 -4.01
N ILE A 63 8.36 2.10 -5.02
CA ILE A 63 9.00 0.80 -5.18
C ILE A 63 9.53 0.65 -6.60
N ARG A 64 10.34 -0.36 -6.82
CA ARG A 64 10.73 -0.74 -8.17
C ARG A 64 9.55 -1.39 -8.88
N ARG A 65 9.50 -1.24 -10.20
CA ARG A 65 8.40 -1.76 -11.00
C ARG A 65 8.22 -3.26 -10.80
N ARG A 66 6.98 -3.65 -10.57
CA ARG A 66 6.55 -5.04 -10.48
C ARG A 66 5.20 -5.18 -11.15
N ASP A 67 4.92 -6.37 -11.65
CA ASP A 67 3.66 -6.62 -12.35
C ASP A 67 2.64 -7.36 -11.49
N ASP A 68 2.99 -7.71 -10.27
CA ASP A 68 2.14 -8.55 -9.41
C ASP A 68 1.34 -7.75 -8.37
N ILE A 69 1.40 -6.43 -8.42
CA ILE A 69 0.69 -5.60 -7.45
C ILE A 69 -0.55 -5.00 -8.10
N ARG A 70 -1.70 -5.19 -7.44
CA ARG A 70 -3.00 -4.74 -7.94
C ARG A 70 -3.78 -4.04 -6.85
N ALA A 71 -4.84 -3.33 -7.26
CA ALA A 71 -5.77 -2.74 -6.31
C ALA A 71 -6.36 -3.81 -5.39
N GLY A 72 -6.67 -3.44 -4.18
CA GLY A 72 -7.20 -4.36 -3.19
C GLY A 72 -6.14 -5.06 -2.34
N MET A 73 -4.89 -4.98 -2.75
CA MET A 73 -3.78 -5.47 -1.92
C MET A 73 -3.50 -4.51 -0.79
N ARG A 74 -2.73 -4.96 0.18
CA ARG A 74 -2.35 -4.11 1.30
C ARG A 74 -0.85 -4.21 1.56
N VAL A 75 -0.34 -3.18 2.25
CA VAL A 75 1.06 -3.08 2.63
C VAL A 75 1.17 -3.23 4.14
N LYS A 76 2.08 -4.06 4.58
CA LYS A 76 2.45 -4.18 5.99
C LYS A 76 3.83 -3.57 6.19
N TRP A 77 3.91 -2.61 7.10
CA TRP A 77 5.14 -1.89 7.37
C TRP A 77 5.19 -1.47 8.83
N LYS A 78 6.23 -1.87 9.53
CA LYS A 78 6.44 -1.54 10.96
C LYS A 78 5.24 -1.84 11.83
N GLY A 79 4.58 -2.98 11.61
CA GLY A 79 3.39 -3.35 12.36
C GLY A 79 2.13 -2.59 11.99
N ARG A 80 2.20 -1.75 10.96
CA ARG A 80 1.07 -0.96 10.48
C ARG A 80 0.55 -1.56 9.18
N THR A 81 -0.73 -1.36 8.93
CA THR A 81 -1.39 -1.88 7.74
C THR A 81 -1.89 -0.72 6.89
N PHE A 82 -1.60 -0.78 5.60
CA PHE A 82 -2.01 0.24 4.63
C PHE A 82 -2.72 -0.44 3.48
N GLN A 83 -3.85 0.11 3.07
CA GLN A 83 -4.59 -0.46 1.96
C GLN A 83 -4.38 0.37 0.70
N LEU A 84 -4.11 -0.30 -0.42
CA LEU A 84 -3.98 0.37 -1.70
C LEU A 84 -5.33 0.94 -2.14
N GLN A 85 -5.30 2.19 -2.60
CA GLN A 85 -6.51 2.89 -3.05
C GLN A 85 -6.76 2.74 -4.55
N GLY A 86 -5.99 1.91 -5.20
CA GLY A 86 -6.13 1.67 -6.62
C GLY A 86 -4.92 0.91 -7.11
N ASP A 87 -4.85 0.72 -8.41
CA ASP A 87 -3.67 0.11 -9.00
C ASP A 87 -2.46 1.01 -8.82
N PRO A 88 -1.25 0.42 -8.75
CA PRO A 88 -0.04 1.23 -8.68
C PRO A 88 0.09 2.16 -9.87
N VAL A 89 0.67 3.33 -9.62
CA VAL A 89 0.83 4.36 -10.64
C VAL A 89 2.32 4.45 -10.99
N ASP A 90 2.62 4.57 -12.27
CA ASP A 90 3.99 4.79 -12.69
C ASP A 90 4.49 6.15 -12.17
N TRP A 91 5.76 6.19 -11.81
CA TRP A 91 6.37 7.47 -11.51
C TRP A 91 6.37 8.33 -12.77
N ALA A 92 6.09 9.62 -12.61
CA ALA A 92 5.88 10.51 -13.73
C ALA A 92 7.07 10.56 -14.70
N GLN A 93 8.26 10.21 -14.30
CA GLN A 93 9.46 10.30 -15.14
C GLN A 93 10.35 9.09 -15.08
N GLU A 94 9.93 8.02 -14.40
CA GLU A 94 10.75 6.83 -14.28
C GLU A 94 9.95 5.59 -14.63
N ARG A 95 10.42 4.86 -15.64
CA ARG A 95 9.75 3.65 -16.10
C ARG A 95 9.95 2.47 -15.18
N ASN A 96 10.92 2.56 -14.28
CA ASN A 96 11.30 1.44 -13.42
C ASN A 96 10.72 1.56 -12.01
N GLY A 97 9.83 2.51 -11.78
CA GLY A 97 9.26 2.75 -10.46
C GLY A 97 7.76 2.76 -10.47
N LEU A 98 7.18 2.36 -9.34
CA LEU A 98 5.75 2.42 -9.09
C LEU A 98 5.50 3.19 -7.81
N THR A 99 4.40 3.91 -7.79
CA THR A 99 3.91 4.58 -6.59
C THR A 99 2.68 3.83 -6.10
N LEU A 100 2.73 3.38 -4.86
CA LEU A 100 1.58 2.78 -4.19
C LEU A 100 0.92 3.85 -3.34
N ILE A 101 -0.29 4.25 -3.73
CA ILE A 101 -1.07 5.22 -2.97
C ILE A 101 -1.94 4.44 -2.00
N THR A 102 -1.72 4.66 -0.70
CA THR A 102 -2.37 3.86 0.33
C THR A 102 -2.96 4.74 1.40
N THR A 103 -3.93 4.18 2.12
CA THR A 103 -4.42 4.77 3.36
C THR A 103 -4.21 3.78 4.50
N GLU A 104 -3.85 4.31 5.66
CA GLU A 104 -3.63 3.45 6.82
C GLU A 104 -4.95 2.90 7.33
N VAL A 105 -4.96 1.60 7.61
CA VAL A 105 -6.11 0.92 8.20
C VAL A 105 -5.88 0.85 9.71
N VAL A 106 -6.77 1.44 10.45
CA VAL A 106 -6.69 1.46 11.92
C VAL A 106 -7.55 0.34 12.50
#